data_59c06e9ec41f7bcacfaaef267cb7fa64
#
_entry.id   59c06e9ec41f7bcacfaaef267cb7fa64
#
_cell.length_a   1.000
_cell.length_b   1.000
_cell.length_c   1.000
_cell.angle_alpha   90.00
_cell.angle_beta   90.00
_cell.angle_gamma   90.00
#
_symmetry.space_group_name_H-M   'P 1'
#
loop_
_entity.id
_entity.type
_entity.pdbx_description
1 polymer ?
#
loop_
_entity_poly.entity_id
_entity_poly.type
_entity_poly.pdbx_seq_one_letter_code
_entity_poly.pdbx_strand_id
1 'polypeptide(L)'
;MQNKSPNSRFGIDINEYTQGVNFQVLATKIDFLYLRASGSATGRFRVDRKFIGFAREARNYGIPVGAYHFGVPSYDLTDADRQCDDFIDVLQQGFGAKDYGDLFPVLDVETPVENKLPTATLIDWIDRFRKRFEKKTRRRLMLYTGAFFIDEYNNFYVPGRGYPLKNMLL
;
A
#
# COMPACT_ATOMS: atom_id res chain seq x y z
N MET A 1 12.42 4.14 -14.50
CA MET A 1 11.32 3.34 -15.10
C MET A 1 11.92 2.02 -15.54
N GLN A 2 11.41 0.89 -15.09
CA GLN A 2 11.91 -0.42 -15.52
C GLN A 2 11.49 -0.67 -16.98
N ASN A 3 12.39 -1.26 -17.77
CA ASN A 3 12.05 -1.66 -19.13
C ASN A 3 11.04 -2.81 -19.10
N LYS A 4 10.00 -2.73 -19.92
CA LYS A 4 9.03 -3.82 -20.08
C LYS A 4 9.74 -5.07 -20.64
N SER A 5 9.55 -6.21 -19.97
CA SER A 5 9.89 -7.50 -20.58
C SER A 5 8.70 -8.00 -21.43
N PRO A 6 8.90 -8.91 -22.39
CA PRO A 6 7.80 -9.48 -23.18
C PRO A 6 6.71 -10.16 -22.34
N ASN A 7 7.05 -10.59 -21.13
CA ASN A 7 6.14 -11.29 -20.20
C ASN A 7 5.62 -10.39 -19.09
N SER A 8 5.87 -9.07 -19.14
CA SER A 8 5.37 -8.14 -18.12
C SER A 8 3.86 -8.02 -18.19
N ARG A 9 3.21 -8.11 -17.04
CA ARG A 9 1.80 -7.74 -16.88
C ARG A 9 1.69 -6.23 -16.77
N PHE A 10 0.62 -5.67 -17.33
CA PHE A 10 0.35 -4.25 -17.29
C PHE A 10 -0.80 -3.95 -16.33
N GLY A 11 -0.52 -3.20 -15.30
CA GLY A 11 -1.51 -2.72 -14.34
C GLY A 11 -1.42 -1.23 -14.13
N ILE A 12 -2.44 -0.67 -13.55
CA ILE A 12 -2.49 0.72 -13.11
C ILE A 12 -2.97 0.79 -11.67
N ASP A 13 -2.74 1.93 -11.03
CA ASP A 13 -3.41 2.28 -9.79
C ASP A 13 -4.31 3.50 -10.00
N ILE A 14 -5.42 3.54 -9.28
CA ILE A 14 -6.37 4.64 -9.28
C ILE A 14 -6.87 4.95 -7.87
N ASN A 15 -7.38 6.16 -7.69
CA ASN A 15 -7.90 6.64 -6.42
C ASN A 15 -9.08 7.60 -6.62
N GLU A 16 -9.58 8.20 -5.55
CA GLU A 16 -10.75 9.09 -5.58
C GLU A 16 -10.60 10.31 -6.49
N TYR A 17 -9.37 10.70 -6.83
CA TYR A 17 -9.12 11.83 -7.75
C TYR A 17 -9.20 11.43 -9.22
N THR A 18 -9.13 10.13 -9.54
CA THR A 18 -9.26 9.63 -10.89
C THR A 18 -10.68 9.81 -11.39
N GLN A 19 -10.85 10.56 -12.49
CA GLN A 19 -12.13 10.88 -13.09
C GLN A 19 -12.41 10.00 -14.32
N GLY A 20 -13.70 9.82 -14.64
CA GLY A 20 -14.13 9.21 -15.91
C GLY A 20 -13.71 7.76 -16.12
N VAL A 21 -13.56 6.97 -15.06
CA VAL A 21 -13.16 5.56 -15.18
C VAL A 21 -14.27 4.75 -15.82
N ASN A 22 -13.97 4.14 -16.98
CA ASN A 22 -14.84 3.18 -17.64
C ASN A 22 -14.26 1.77 -17.45
N PHE A 23 -14.80 1.01 -16.53
CA PHE A 23 -14.29 -0.32 -16.17
C PHE A 23 -14.45 -1.35 -17.29
N GLN A 24 -15.48 -1.23 -18.14
CA GLN A 24 -15.65 -2.09 -19.30
C GLN A 24 -14.50 -1.92 -20.30
N VAL A 25 -14.11 -0.68 -20.57
CA VAL A 25 -12.95 -0.38 -21.44
C VAL A 25 -11.65 -0.78 -20.73
N LEU A 26 -11.54 -0.49 -19.43
CA LEU A 26 -10.34 -0.77 -18.65
C LEU A 26 -10.01 -2.26 -18.63
N ALA A 27 -11.01 -3.12 -18.48
CA ALA A 27 -10.86 -4.58 -18.48
C ALA A 27 -10.24 -5.13 -19.79
N THR A 28 -10.31 -4.40 -20.89
CA THR A 28 -9.67 -4.79 -22.15
C THR A 28 -8.24 -4.28 -22.33
N LYS A 29 -7.73 -3.48 -21.39
CA LYS A 29 -6.46 -2.76 -21.53
C LYS A 29 -5.42 -3.09 -20.47
N ILE A 30 -5.85 -3.63 -19.32
CA ILE A 30 -4.97 -3.93 -18.20
C ILE A 30 -5.10 -5.37 -17.76
N ASP A 31 -4.04 -5.90 -17.15
CA ASP A 31 -4.03 -7.23 -16.55
C ASP A 31 -4.47 -7.22 -15.08
N PHE A 32 -4.31 -6.08 -14.39
CA PHE A 32 -4.66 -5.92 -12.97
C PHE A 32 -4.82 -4.44 -12.59
N LEU A 33 -5.47 -4.21 -11.44
CA LEU A 33 -5.76 -2.89 -10.91
C LEU A 33 -5.40 -2.81 -9.43
N TYR A 34 -4.76 -1.72 -9.01
CA TYR A 34 -4.64 -1.35 -7.61
C TYR A 34 -5.52 -0.14 -7.29
N LEU A 35 -6.17 -0.18 -6.12
CA LEU A 35 -7.03 0.88 -5.63
C LEU A 35 -6.47 1.44 -4.33
N ARG A 36 -6.41 2.77 -4.19
CA ARG A 36 -6.18 3.32 -2.86
C ARG A 36 -7.41 3.03 -2.00
N ALA A 37 -7.24 2.24 -0.95
CA ALA A 37 -8.32 1.98 0.00
C ALA A 37 -8.40 3.09 1.05
N SER A 38 -7.24 3.54 1.53
CA SER A 38 -7.14 4.53 2.60
C SER A 38 -5.79 5.23 2.60
N GLY A 39 -5.66 6.27 3.42
CA GLY A 39 -4.40 6.96 3.61
C GLY A 39 -4.41 7.83 4.87
N SER A 40 -3.22 8.16 5.35
CA SER A 40 -3.00 8.99 6.54
C SER A 40 -2.24 10.29 6.26
N ALA A 41 -2.24 10.74 5.00
CA ALA A 41 -1.44 11.90 4.53
C ALA A 41 -1.66 13.22 5.30
N THR A 42 -2.80 13.37 5.97
CA THR A 42 -3.12 14.56 6.77
C THR A 42 -2.91 14.35 8.27
N GLY A 43 -2.16 13.32 8.67
CA GLY A 43 -2.02 12.91 10.07
C GLY A 43 -3.27 12.26 10.66
N ARG A 44 -4.27 11.98 9.82
CA ARG A 44 -5.51 11.27 10.20
C ARG A 44 -5.81 10.20 9.17
N PHE A 45 -6.21 9.03 9.65
CA PHE A 45 -6.70 7.98 8.79
C PHE A 45 -7.95 8.42 8.04
N ARG A 46 -8.00 8.15 6.74
CA ARG A 46 -9.13 8.48 5.87
C ARG A 46 -9.35 7.38 4.84
N VAL A 47 -10.58 6.96 4.71
CA VAL A 47 -11.00 6.03 3.64
C VAL A 47 -11.09 6.79 2.32
N ASP A 48 -10.61 6.17 1.24
CA ASP A 48 -10.81 6.68 -0.11
C ASP A 48 -12.29 6.54 -0.52
N ARG A 49 -12.91 7.66 -0.89
CA ARG A 49 -14.35 7.73 -1.12
C ARG A 49 -14.85 6.87 -2.28
N LYS A 50 -13.98 6.53 -3.23
CA LYS A 50 -14.33 5.71 -4.39
C LYS A 50 -13.95 4.25 -4.22
N PHE A 51 -13.18 3.90 -3.20
CA PHE A 51 -12.63 2.56 -3.03
C PHE A 51 -13.68 1.45 -3.16
N ILE A 52 -14.73 1.50 -2.34
CA ILE A 52 -15.75 0.44 -2.30
C ILE A 52 -16.46 0.31 -3.65
N GLY A 53 -16.82 1.44 -4.26
CA GLY A 53 -17.44 1.46 -5.59
C GLY A 53 -16.52 0.89 -6.67
N PHE A 54 -15.27 1.31 -6.68
CA PHE A 54 -14.27 0.84 -7.65
C PHE A 54 -13.93 -0.63 -7.47
N ALA A 55 -13.82 -1.12 -6.23
CA ALA A 55 -13.58 -2.53 -5.96
C ALA A 55 -14.70 -3.42 -6.52
N ARG A 56 -15.96 -3.02 -6.31
CA ARG A 56 -17.11 -3.72 -6.87
C ARG A 56 -17.11 -3.70 -8.40
N GLU A 57 -16.91 -2.53 -9.01
CA GLU A 57 -16.88 -2.41 -10.47
C GLU A 57 -15.74 -3.21 -11.08
N ALA A 58 -14.53 -3.17 -10.51
CA ALA A 58 -13.41 -3.97 -10.99
C ALA A 58 -13.75 -5.47 -11.02
N ARG A 59 -14.34 -5.99 -9.96
CA ARG A 59 -14.76 -7.40 -9.89
C ARG A 59 -15.89 -7.73 -10.84
N ASN A 60 -16.87 -6.83 -11.01
CA ASN A 60 -17.97 -7.03 -11.96
C ASN A 60 -17.47 -7.20 -13.41
N TYR A 61 -16.37 -6.54 -13.75
CA TYR A 61 -15.73 -6.67 -15.07
C TYR A 61 -14.56 -7.68 -15.10
N GLY A 62 -14.38 -8.47 -14.05
CA GLY A 62 -13.37 -9.54 -14.00
C GLY A 62 -11.93 -9.02 -13.96
N ILE A 63 -11.69 -7.78 -13.52
CA ILE A 63 -10.35 -7.24 -13.38
C ILE A 63 -9.77 -7.71 -12.04
N PRO A 64 -8.64 -8.46 -12.02
CA PRO A 64 -7.95 -8.78 -10.78
C PRO A 64 -7.59 -7.50 -10.03
N VAL A 65 -8.05 -7.38 -8.78
CA VAL A 65 -7.94 -6.13 -8.02
C VAL A 65 -7.26 -6.32 -6.69
N GLY A 66 -6.32 -5.43 -6.39
CA GLY A 66 -5.70 -5.26 -5.08
C GLY A 66 -5.95 -3.86 -4.52
N ALA A 67 -5.50 -3.63 -3.31
CA ALA A 67 -5.64 -2.33 -2.69
C ALA A 67 -4.41 -1.94 -1.88
N TYR A 68 -4.23 -0.61 -1.71
CA TYR A 68 -3.14 -0.08 -0.92
C TYR A 68 -3.61 0.92 0.14
N HIS A 69 -2.82 1.01 1.19
CA HIS A 69 -2.89 2.05 2.20
C HIS A 69 -1.71 2.99 2.05
N PHE A 70 -1.98 4.29 1.87
CA PHE A 70 -0.95 5.32 1.89
C PHE A 70 -0.58 5.62 3.34
N GLY A 71 0.47 4.94 3.82
CA GLY A 71 0.94 5.00 5.19
C GLY A 71 1.81 6.21 5.46
N VAL A 72 1.63 6.82 6.62
CA VAL A 72 2.50 7.91 7.11
C VAL A 72 3.10 7.49 8.44
N PRO A 73 4.33 6.96 8.43
CA PRO A 73 5.04 6.57 9.64
C PRO A 73 5.24 7.73 10.60
N SER A 74 5.16 7.43 11.90
CA SER A 74 5.32 8.40 12.98
C SER A 74 6.23 7.87 14.10
N TYR A 75 6.59 8.73 15.05
CA TYR A 75 7.34 8.31 16.25
C TYR A 75 6.52 7.38 17.17
N ASP A 76 5.20 7.50 17.13
CA ASP A 76 4.31 6.61 17.88
C ASP A 76 4.13 5.29 17.12
N LEU A 77 4.90 4.28 17.50
CA LEU A 77 4.79 2.95 16.88
C LEU A 77 3.41 2.31 17.06
N THR A 78 2.59 2.75 18.03
CA THR A 78 1.21 2.25 18.17
C THR A 78 0.30 2.78 17.07
N ASP A 79 0.71 3.85 16.40
CA ASP A 79 0.03 4.37 15.22
C ASP A 79 0.06 3.39 14.04
N ALA A 80 1.15 2.63 13.90
CA ALA A 80 1.20 1.53 12.92
C ALA A 80 0.10 0.50 13.15
N ASP A 81 -0.17 0.19 14.42
CA ASP A 81 -1.24 -0.75 14.77
C ASP A 81 -2.63 -0.21 14.39
N ARG A 82 -2.88 1.08 14.68
CA ARG A 82 -4.15 1.73 14.34
C ARG A 82 -4.37 1.81 12.84
N GLN A 83 -3.39 2.34 12.10
CA GLN A 83 -3.48 2.42 10.64
C GLN A 83 -3.66 1.04 9.99
N CYS A 84 -2.99 0.02 10.52
CA CYS A 84 -3.12 -1.36 10.05
C CYS A 84 -4.54 -1.92 10.28
N ASP A 85 -5.09 -1.75 11.48
CA ASP A 85 -6.41 -2.26 11.82
C ASP A 85 -7.49 -1.59 10.98
N ASP A 86 -7.44 -0.26 10.88
CA ASP A 86 -8.36 0.51 10.05
C ASP A 86 -8.25 0.13 8.56
N PHE A 87 -7.04 -0.13 8.05
CA PHE A 87 -6.85 -0.62 6.68
C PHE A 87 -7.48 -1.98 6.46
N ILE A 88 -7.31 -2.93 7.39
CA ILE A 88 -7.94 -4.26 7.32
C ILE A 88 -9.46 -4.13 7.27
N ASP A 89 -10.04 -3.28 8.10
CA ASP A 89 -11.48 -3.05 8.14
C ASP A 89 -12.00 -2.45 6.82
N VAL A 90 -11.26 -1.51 6.24
CA VAL A 90 -11.60 -0.93 4.92
C VAL A 90 -11.52 -1.96 3.82
N LEU A 91 -10.50 -2.82 3.81
CA LEU A 91 -10.41 -3.91 2.82
C LEU A 91 -11.64 -4.81 2.87
N GLN A 92 -12.09 -5.19 4.07
CA GLN A 92 -13.28 -6.03 4.24
C GLN A 92 -14.58 -5.31 3.84
N GLN A 93 -14.65 -3.99 3.96
CA GLN A 93 -15.78 -3.22 3.45
C GLN A 93 -15.84 -3.22 1.91
N GLY A 94 -14.69 -3.18 1.25
CA GLY A 94 -14.61 -3.16 -0.21
C GLY A 94 -14.72 -4.53 -0.86
N PHE A 95 -14.09 -5.53 -0.27
CA PHE A 95 -13.99 -6.87 -0.88
C PHE A 95 -14.90 -7.92 -0.25
N GLY A 96 -15.31 -7.73 1.00
CA GLY A 96 -16.13 -8.68 1.75
C GLY A 96 -15.43 -9.22 3.00
N ALA A 97 -16.19 -9.87 3.87
CA ALA A 97 -15.68 -10.40 5.12
C ALA A 97 -14.53 -11.40 4.90
N LYS A 98 -13.40 -11.17 5.55
CA LYS A 98 -12.16 -11.95 5.41
C LYS A 98 -11.58 -11.99 4.00
N ASP A 99 -12.01 -11.08 3.14
CA ASP A 99 -11.45 -10.89 1.81
C ASP A 99 -10.60 -9.61 1.79
N TYR A 100 -9.42 -9.68 1.18
CA TYR A 100 -8.42 -8.62 1.17
C TYR A 100 -7.97 -8.28 -0.25
N GLY A 101 -8.75 -8.70 -1.27
CA GLY A 101 -8.46 -8.52 -2.68
C GLY A 101 -7.80 -9.73 -3.34
N ASP A 102 -7.77 -9.71 -4.66
CA ASP A 102 -7.20 -10.77 -5.50
C ASP A 102 -5.67 -10.75 -5.49
N LEU A 103 -5.09 -9.54 -5.35
CA LEU A 103 -3.66 -9.30 -5.29
C LEU A 103 -3.18 -9.13 -3.85
N PHE A 104 -1.87 -9.06 -3.65
CA PHE A 104 -1.32 -8.76 -2.33
C PHE A 104 -1.70 -7.34 -1.91
N PRO A 105 -2.26 -7.15 -0.69
CA PRO A 105 -2.43 -5.81 -0.13
C PRO A 105 -1.09 -5.09 0.00
N VAL A 106 -1.10 -3.77 -0.15
CA VAL A 106 0.11 -2.96 -0.20
C VAL A 106 0.10 -1.91 0.90
N LEU A 107 1.22 -1.80 1.60
CA LEU A 107 1.57 -0.62 2.37
C LEU A 107 2.42 0.28 1.47
N ASP A 108 1.95 1.46 1.19
CA ASP A 108 2.62 2.49 0.39
C ASP A 108 3.24 3.53 1.31
N VAL A 109 4.58 3.60 1.32
CA VAL A 109 5.36 4.53 2.14
C VAL A 109 6.33 5.28 1.26
N GLU A 110 5.93 6.49 0.86
CA GLU A 110 6.72 7.32 -0.06
C GLU A 110 6.69 8.84 0.27
N THR A 111 5.99 9.21 1.31
CA THR A 111 5.91 10.62 1.72
C THR A 111 7.00 10.93 2.73
N PRO A 112 7.62 12.12 2.65
CA PRO A 112 8.48 12.62 3.72
C PRO A 112 7.69 12.59 5.02
N VAL A 113 8.12 11.72 5.91
CA VAL A 113 7.54 11.65 7.26
C VAL A 113 7.90 12.90 8.05
N GLU A 114 6.99 13.28 8.94
CA GLU A 114 7.23 14.43 9.82
C GLU A 114 8.64 14.42 10.43
N ASN A 115 9.28 15.59 10.38
CA ASN A 115 10.49 15.91 11.16
C ASN A 115 11.63 14.87 11.09
N LYS A 116 11.97 14.39 9.90
CA LYS A 116 13.14 13.51 9.73
C LYS A 116 13.15 12.32 10.67
N LEU A 117 12.07 11.54 10.66
CA LEU A 117 11.97 10.32 11.43
C LEU A 117 13.24 9.48 11.25
N PRO A 118 13.92 9.06 12.33
CA PRO A 118 15.12 8.23 12.21
C PRO A 118 14.84 6.95 11.43
N THR A 119 15.77 6.54 10.57
CA THR A 119 15.64 5.33 9.74
C THR A 119 15.26 4.09 10.56
N ALA A 120 15.82 3.94 11.76
CA ALA A 120 15.48 2.84 12.66
C ALA A 120 14.00 2.85 13.06
N THR A 121 13.47 4.01 13.43
CA THR A 121 12.06 4.19 13.82
C THR A 121 11.14 3.94 12.62
N LEU A 122 11.50 4.46 11.44
CA LEU A 122 10.76 4.20 10.20
C LEU A 122 10.62 2.70 9.94
N ILE A 123 11.72 1.95 10.04
CA ILE A 123 11.73 0.51 9.83
C ILE A 123 10.93 -0.24 10.89
N ASP A 124 11.04 0.16 12.15
CA ASP A 124 10.27 -0.44 13.23
C ASP A 124 8.76 -0.22 13.02
N TRP A 125 8.36 0.95 12.55
CA TRP A 125 6.98 1.28 12.22
C TRP A 125 6.46 0.40 11.08
N ILE A 126 7.21 0.31 9.95
CA ILE A 126 6.85 -0.51 8.79
C ILE A 126 6.76 -2.00 9.18
N ASP A 127 7.75 -2.51 9.91
CA ASP A 127 7.78 -3.92 10.32
C ASP A 127 6.65 -4.25 11.30
N ARG A 128 6.31 -3.32 12.20
CA ARG A 128 5.16 -3.47 13.11
C ARG A 128 3.85 -3.55 12.36
N PHE A 129 3.61 -2.65 11.39
CA PHE A 129 2.44 -2.67 10.52
C PHE A 129 2.34 -4.01 9.77
N ARG A 130 3.44 -4.42 9.10
CA ARG A 130 3.51 -5.67 8.35
C ARG A 130 3.20 -6.89 9.21
N LYS A 131 3.90 -7.04 10.34
CA LYS A 131 3.70 -8.18 11.26
C LYS A 131 2.26 -8.27 11.77
N ARG A 132 1.67 -7.11 12.10
CA ARG A 132 0.28 -7.05 12.55
C ARG A 132 -0.67 -7.47 11.44
N PHE A 133 -0.50 -6.93 10.24
CA PHE A 133 -1.31 -7.27 9.08
C PHE A 133 -1.28 -8.76 8.77
N GLU A 134 -0.10 -9.33 8.63
CA GLU A 134 0.10 -10.74 8.30
C GLU A 134 -0.44 -11.68 9.40
N LYS A 135 -0.28 -11.30 10.67
CA LYS A 135 -0.84 -12.05 11.80
C LYS A 135 -2.36 -12.10 11.77
N LYS A 136 -3.02 -10.96 11.49
CA LYS A 136 -4.49 -10.84 11.51
C LYS A 136 -5.15 -11.45 10.27
N THR A 137 -4.55 -11.27 9.10
CA THR A 137 -5.17 -11.63 7.82
C THR A 137 -4.71 -12.96 7.25
N ARG A 138 -3.55 -13.47 7.70
CA ARG A 138 -2.84 -14.61 7.11
C ARG A 138 -2.45 -14.37 5.64
N ARG A 139 -2.42 -13.10 5.20
CA ARG A 139 -1.99 -12.66 3.88
C ARG A 139 -0.67 -11.93 4.01
N ARG A 140 0.22 -12.12 3.03
CA ARG A 140 1.43 -11.30 2.92
C ARG A 140 1.06 -9.86 2.60
N LEU A 141 1.81 -8.92 3.17
CA LEU A 141 1.76 -7.51 2.85
C LEU A 141 2.95 -7.16 1.95
N MET A 142 2.69 -6.46 0.86
CA MET A 142 3.72 -5.91 -0.01
C MET A 142 4.04 -4.47 0.43
N LEU A 143 5.31 -4.10 0.38
CA LEU A 143 5.74 -2.71 0.56
C LEU A 143 5.92 -2.06 -0.82
N TYR A 144 5.30 -0.90 -1.03
CA TYR A 144 5.63 -0.01 -2.12
C TYR A 144 6.34 1.23 -1.58
N THR A 145 7.38 1.68 -2.29
CA THR A 145 8.11 2.91 -1.97
C THR A 145 8.83 3.45 -3.20
N GLY A 146 9.11 4.74 -3.23
CA GLY A 146 9.87 5.39 -4.30
C GLY A 146 11.39 5.23 -4.13
N ALA A 147 12.11 5.13 -5.24
CA ALA A 147 13.59 5.08 -5.20
C ALA A 147 14.18 6.29 -4.46
N PHE A 148 13.62 7.49 -4.67
CA PHE A 148 14.02 8.70 -3.96
C PHE A 148 13.87 8.58 -2.44
N PHE A 149 12.81 7.89 -1.99
CA PHE A 149 12.56 7.67 -0.57
C PHE A 149 13.60 6.73 0.04
N ILE A 150 13.99 5.69 -0.70
CA ILE A 150 15.06 4.77 -0.30
C ILE A 150 16.39 5.52 -0.19
N ASP A 151 16.71 6.37 -1.15
CA ASP A 151 17.95 7.16 -1.15
C ASP A 151 18.00 8.12 0.04
N GLU A 152 16.87 8.75 0.39
CA GLU A 152 16.77 9.65 1.53
C GLU A 152 16.94 8.94 2.88
N TYR A 153 16.29 7.78 3.07
CA TYR A 153 16.28 7.07 4.36
C TYR A 153 17.24 5.87 4.43
N ASN A 154 17.74 5.39 3.30
CA ASN A 154 18.66 4.24 3.27
C ASN A 154 20.13 4.63 3.34
N ASN A 155 20.48 5.88 3.17
CA ASN A 155 21.85 6.39 3.33
C ASN A 155 22.29 6.44 4.79
N PHE A 156 21.42 6.12 5.72
CA PHE A 156 21.72 6.08 7.14
C PHE A 156 21.95 4.64 7.59
N TYR A 157 23.21 4.35 7.90
CA TYR A 157 23.58 3.08 8.51
C TYR A 157 22.97 2.95 9.90
N VAL A 158 22.29 1.82 10.16
CA VAL A 158 21.73 1.50 11.48
C VAL A 158 22.57 0.39 12.11
N PRO A 159 23.22 0.62 13.26
CA PRO A 159 24.00 -0.39 13.94
C PRO A 159 23.19 -1.68 14.15
N GLY A 160 23.80 -2.83 13.81
CA GLY A 160 23.18 -4.15 13.90
C GLY A 160 22.15 -4.48 12.80
N ARG A 161 21.74 -3.49 11.97
CA ARG A 161 20.77 -3.69 10.88
C ARG A 161 21.33 -3.35 9.49
N GLY A 162 22.50 -2.68 9.41
CA GLY A 162 23.07 -2.23 8.13
C GLY A 162 22.22 -1.13 7.47
N TYR A 163 21.80 -1.36 6.23
CA TYR A 163 20.89 -0.50 5.47
C TYR A 163 19.53 -1.19 5.30
N PRO A 164 18.72 -1.22 6.35
CA PRO A 164 17.60 -2.16 6.42
C PRO A 164 16.47 -1.86 5.44
N LEU A 165 16.26 -0.60 5.04
CA LEU A 165 15.21 -0.29 4.07
C LEU A 165 15.49 -0.94 2.71
N LYS A 166 16.75 -0.93 2.27
CA LYS A 166 17.18 -1.63 1.05
C LYS A 166 17.04 -3.14 1.17
N ASN A 167 17.31 -3.68 2.36
CA ASN A 167 17.21 -5.12 2.63
C ASN A 167 15.76 -5.60 2.76
N MET A 168 14.79 -4.71 3.01
CA MET A 168 13.36 -5.05 3.05
C MET A 168 12.75 -5.21 1.65
N LEU A 169 13.41 -4.70 0.62
CA LEU A 169 12.93 -4.71 -0.75
C LEU A 169 13.44 -5.90 -1.57
N LEU A 170 14.27 -6.73 -1.00
CA LEU A 170 14.81 -7.95 -1.58
C LEU A 170 14.10 -9.17 -1.01
#